data_d577ae42f95bc63f6dcfa7351afdf8a0
#
_entry.id   d577ae42f95bc63f6dcfa7351afdf8a0
#
_cell.length_a   1.000
_cell.length_b   1.000
_cell.length_c   1.000
_cell.angle_alpha   90.00
_cell.angle_beta   90.00
_cell.angle_gamma   90.00
#
_symmetry.space_group_name_H-M   'P 1'
#
loop_
_entity.id
_entity.type
_entity.pdbx_description
1 polymer ?
#
loop_
_entity_poly.entity_id
_entity_poly.type
_entity_poly.pdbx_seq_one_letter_code
_entity_poly.pdbx_strand_id
1 'polypeptide(L)'
;LMDYLKAHDLDKNTVVIYTSDQGFYMGEHGWFDKRFMYEESLHTPLIISYPGHIKEGVENTDMVQNIDFAPTFLAYAGVQQPKEMTGKPLQPLLAGNKPKNWRKDLYYHYYDYPTYHLVRKHDGVRNDRYKLIYFYGKGGMRAVEENKYQKIPGTSEYNCLKYLNATHYFNDDADVSYYELYDLQNDPDELNNIYGKKGTEKVTKQLMKRLNDYRKELKIDEY
;
A
#
# COMPACT_ATOMS: atom_id res chain seq x y z
N LEU A 1 9.92 -8.18 -26.84
CA LEU A 1 9.83 -9.37 -25.98
C LEU A 1 8.76 -10.34 -26.49
N MET A 2 7.50 -9.91 -26.64
CA MET A 2 6.39 -10.79 -27.05
C MET A 2 6.66 -11.47 -28.40
N ASP A 3 7.17 -10.76 -29.39
CA ASP A 3 7.52 -11.33 -30.70
C ASP A 3 8.63 -12.38 -30.60
N TYR A 4 9.60 -12.17 -29.71
CA TYR A 4 10.66 -13.14 -29.46
C TYR A 4 10.08 -14.44 -28.86
N LEU A 5 9.22 -14.34 -27.84
CA LEU A 5 8.58 -15.49 -27.22
C LEU A 5 7.79 -16.32 -28.25
N LYS A 6 7.00 -15.64 -29.09
CA LYS A 6 6.23 -16.26 -30.17
C LYS A 6 7.12 -16.95 -31.20
N ALA A 7 8.18 -16.28 -31.64
CA ALA A 7 9.10 -16.82 -32.66
C ALA A 7 9.88 -18.07 -32.19
N HIS A 8 9.94 -18.29 -30.87
CA HIS A 8 10.63 -19.42 -30.26
C HIS A 8 9.70 -20.42 -29.56
N ASP A 9 8.38 -20.32 -29.81
CA ASP A 9 7.35 -21.17 -29.20
C ASP A 9 7.39 -21.20 -27.65
N LEU A 10 7.84 -20.12 -27.02
CA LEU A 10 7.92 -19.95 -25.57
C LEU A 10 6.68 -19.32 -24.95
N ASP A 11 5.90 -18.58 -25.76
CA ASP A 11 4.75 -17.78 -25.29
C ASP A 11 3.67 -18.62 -24.61
N LYS A 12 3.45 -19.85 -25.08
CA LYS A 12 2.44 -20.77 -24.52
C LYS A 12 2.77 -21.29 -23.13
N ASN A 13 4.02 -21.20 -22.71
CA ASN A 13 4.49 -21.70 -21.40
C ASN A 13 5.21 -20.59 -20.60
N THR A 14 4.90 -19.32 -20.90
CA THR A 14 5.50 -18.18 -20.22
C THR A 14 4.42 -17.21 -19.76
N VAL A 15 4.36 -16.97 -18.45
CA VAL A 15 3.56 -15.87 -17.89
C VAL A 15 4.37 -14.60 -18.01
N VAL A 16 3.85 -13.60 -18.72
CA VAL A 16 4.46 -12.28 -18.82
C VAL A 16 3.68 -11.30 -17.97
N ILE A 17 4.36 -10.61 -17.05
CA ILE A 17 3.77 -9.64 -16.14
C ILE A 17 4.49 -8.32 -16.28
N TYR A 18 3.75 -7.25 -16.52
CA TYR A 18 4.23 -5.88 -16.45
C TYR A 18 3.56 -5.18 -15.26
N THR A 19 4.35 -4.70 -14.33
CA THR A 19 3.88 -4.02 -13.12
C THR A 19 4.96 -3.13 -12.54
N SER A 20 4.64 -2.42 -11.46
CA SER A 20 5.59 -1.69 -10.62
C SER A 20 5.42 -2.12 -9.16
N ASP A 21 6.46 -1.92 -8.37
CA ASP A 21 6.42 -2.13 -6.91
C ASP A 21 5.57 -1.07 -6.22
N GLN A 22 5.56 0.16 -6.75
CA GLN A 22 4.86 1.31 -6.18
C GLN A 22 4.65 2.38 -7.25
N GLY A 23 3.67 3.26 -7.05
CA GLY A 23 3.50 4.49 -7.80
C GLY A 23 4.46 5.60 -7.34
N PHE A 24 4.23 6.83 -7.79
CA PHE A 24 5.11 7.96 -7.47
C PHE A 24 4.38 9.29 -7.67
N TYR A 25 4.58 10.26 -6.77
CA TYR A 25 4.13 11.65 -6.91
C TYR A 25 5.12 12.43 -7.75
N MET A 26 4.66 13.09 -8.78
CA MET A 26 5.46 13.94 -9.66
C MET A 26 5.06 15.42 -9.55
N GLY A 27 4.52 15.80 -8.42
CA GLY A 27 4.00 17.14 -8.12
C GLY A 27 2.60 17.12 -7.51
N GLU A 28 1.89 16.00 -7.61
CA GLU A 28 0.58 15.83 -6.98
C GLU A 28 0.70 16.02 -5.47
N HIS A 29 -0.30 16.60 -4.84
CA HIS A 29 -0.31 17.00 -3.42
C HIS A 29 0.88 17.89 -2.99
N GLY A 30 1.62 18.47 -3.96
CA GLY A 30 2.86 19.21 -3.70
C GLY A 30 4.07 18.32 -3.34
N TRP A 31 4.01 17.03 -3.59
CA TRP A 31 5.04 16.06 -3.25
C TRP A 31 5.84 15.57 -4.47
N PHE A 32 7.07 15.16 -4.18
CA PHE A 32 7.91 14.39 -5.08
C PHE A 32 8.45 13.21 -4.27
N ASP A 33 7.65 12.16 -4.14
CA ASP A 33 7.89 11.00 -3.27
C ASP A 33 6.92 9.85 -3.62
N LYS A 34 6.84 8.81 -2.78
CA LYS A 34 6.02 7.62 -2.98
C LYS A 34 5.47 6.99 -1.69
N ARG A 35 5.45 7.68 -0.56
CA ARG A 35 5.25 7.06 0.76
C ARG A 35 3.88 7.31 1.39
N PHE A 36 3.24 8.40 1.03
CA PHE A 36 1.87 8.63 1.48
C PHE A 36 0.88 7.67 0.82
N MET A 37 -0.22 7.38 1.50
CA MET A 37 -1.24 6.42 1.07
C MET A 37 -2.24 7.02 0.05
N TYR A 38 -1.83 7.92 -0.84
CA TYR A 38 -2.70 8.42 -1.91
C TYR A 38 -2.63 7.55 -3.17
N GLU A 39 -3.60 7.67 -4.08
CA GLU A 39 -3.71 6.79 -5.24
C GLU A 39 -2.48 6.83 -6.15
N GLU A 40 -1.80 7.96 -6.29
CA GLU A 40 -0.55 8.07 -7.08
C GLU A 40 0.55 7.14 -6.55
N SER A 41 0.56 6.87 -5.26
CA SER A 41 1.48 5.92 -4.64
C SER A 41 0.98 4.48 -4.72
N LEU A 42 -0.32 4.25 -4.55
CA LEU A 42 -0.90 2.92 -4.43
C LEU A 42 -1.29 2.30 -5.76
N HIS A 43 -1.71 3.11 -6.74
CA HIS A 43 -2.24 2.65 -8.00
C HIS A 43 -1.12 2.40 -9.01
N THR A 44 -0.69 1.16 -9.13
CA THR A 44 0.34 0.72 -10.07
C THR A 44 -0.25 -0.03 -11.27
N PRO A 45 0.39 0.01 -12.43
CA PRO A 45 -0.05 -0.80 -13.57
C PRO A 45 0.10 -2.29 -13.26
N LEU A 46 -0.84 -3.09 -13.72
CA LEU A 46 -0.75 -4.55 -13.70
C LEU A 46 -1.30 -5.12 -15.00
N ILE A 47 -0.43 -5.61 -15.86
CA ILE A 47 -0.79 -6.27 -17.12
C ILE A 47 -0.23 -7.68 -17.07
N ILE A 48 -1.07 -8.68 -17.30
CA ILE A 48 -0.68 -10.10 -17.25
C ILE A 48 -1.12 -10.78 -18.54
N SER A 49 -0.18 -11.47 -19.17
CA SER A 49 -0.42 -12.28 -20.36
C SER A 49 0.04 -13.73 -20.13
N TYR A 50 -0.85 -14.68 -20.41
CA TYR A 50 -0.54 -16.10 -20.44
C TYR A 50 -1.46 -16.77 -21.45
N PRO A 51 -1.05 -16.88 -22.72
CA PRO A 51 -1.86 -17.40 -23.81
C PRO A 51 -2.46 -18.78 -23.51
N GLY A 52 -3.74 -18.94 -23.77
CA GLY A 52 -4.47 -20.19 -23.49
C GLY A 52 -4.90 -20.39 -22.03
N HIS A 53 -4.42 -19.57 -21.08
CA HIS A 53 -4.75 -19.66 -19.65
C HIS A 53 -5.49 -18.42 -19.13
N ILE A 54 -5.23 -17.27 -19.72
CA ILE A 54 -5.86 -15.99 -19.37
C ILE A 54 -6.60 -15.48 -20.61
N LYS A 55 -7.82 -15.00 -20.40
CA LYS A 55 -8.63 -14.43 -21.47
C LYS A 55 -8.02 -13.11 -21.94
N GLU A 56 -7.80 -12.98 -23.23
CA GLU A 56 -7.23 -11.78 -23.84
C GLU A 56 -8.21 -10.60 -23.85
N GLY A 57 -7.68 -9.37 -23.78
CA GLY A 57 -8.43 -8.13 -23.89
C GLY A 57 -9.44 -7.89 -22.78
N VAL A 58 -9.25 -8.50 -21.60
CA VAL A 58 -10.13 -8.29 -20.43
C VAL A 58 -9.51 -7.27 -19.50
N GLU A 59 -10.31 -6.28 -19.13
CA GLU A 59 -10.04 -5.39 -18.02
C GLU A 59 -10.72 -5.93 -16.75
N ASN A 60 -9.98 -5.97 -15.64
CA ASN A 60 -10.49 -6.39 -14.34
C ASN A 60 -10.24 -5.28 -13.32
N THR A 61 -11.31 -4.84 -12.66
CA THR A 61 -11.29 -3.75 -11.65
C THR A 61 -11.30 -4.27 -10.22
N ASP A 62 -11.16 -5.57 -10.01
CA ASP A 62 -11.10 -6.14 -8.68
C ASP A 62 -9.82 -5.71 -7.95
N MET A 63 -9.95 -5.46 -6.67
CA MET A 63 -8.86 -4.99 -5.84
C MET A 63 -7.80 -6.07 -5.63
N VAL A 64 -6.57 -5.78 -6.06
CA VAL A 64 -5.39 -6.65 -5.95
C VAL A 64 -4.24 -5.91 -5.25
N GLN A 65 -3.24 -6.64 -4.78
CA GLN A 65 -2.09 -6.08 -4.06
C GLN A 65 -0.80 -6.79 -4.48
N ASN A 66 0.35 -6.15 -4.28
CA ASN A 66 1.67 -6.75 -4.57
C ASN A 66 1.91 -8.07 -3.84
N ILE A 67 1.35 -8.23 -2.63
CA ILE A 67 1.42 -9.48 -1.85
C ILE A 67 0.74 -10.66 -2.55
N ASP A 68 -0.07 -10.43 -3.59
CA ASP A 68 -0.75 -11.47 -4.36
C ASP A 68 0.15 -12.09 -5.44
N PHE A 69 1.25 -11.47 -5.79
CA PHE A 69 2.15 -11.99 -6.85
C PHE A 69 2.81 -13.29 -6.45
N ALA A 70 3.37 -13.37 -5.25
CA ALA A 70 4.04 -14.58 -4.79
C ALA A 70 3.11 -15.81 -4.75
N PRO A 71 1.89 -15.75 -4.13
CA PRO A 71 0.96 -16.87 -4.20
C PRO A 71 0.49 -17.18 -5.62
N THR A 72 0.42 -16.17 -6.51
CA THR A 72 0.10 -16.38 -7.92
C THR A 72 1.17 -17.19 -8.64
N PHE A 73 2.45 -16.88 -8.40
CA PHE A 73 3.57 -17.64 -8.98
C PHE A 73 3.61 -19.08 -8.47
N LEU A 74 3.42 -19.27 -7.17
CA LEU A 74 3.35 -20.61 -6.58
C LEU A 74 2.22 -21.45 -7.18
N ALA A 75 1.04 -20.84 -7.37
CA ALA A 75 -0.10 -21.53 -7.94
C ALA A 75 0.12 -21.92 -9.41
N TYR A 76 0.76 -21.08 -10.24
CA TYR A 76 1.17 -21.46 -11.60
C TYR A 76 2.25 -22.52 -11.61
N ALA A 77 3.13 -22.55 -10.62
CA ALA A 77 4.16 -23.57 -10.47
C ALA A 77 3.64 -24.89 -9.86
N GLY A 78 2.36 -24.98 -9.48
CA GLY A 78 1.78 -26.14 -8.81
C GLY A 78 2.31 -26.36 -7.38
N VAL A 79 2.86 -25.30 -6.75
CA VAL A 79 3.41 -25.33 -5.40
C VAL A 79 2.39 -24.80 -4.39
N GLN A 80 2.26 -25.51 -3.27
CA GLN A 80 1.33 -25.11 -2.21
C GLN A 80 1.79 -23.79 -1.54
N GLN A 81 0.86 -22.86 -1.38
CA GLN A 81 1.10 -21.60 -0.68
C GLN A 81 1.38 -21.84 0.81
N PRO A 82 2.47 -21.29 1.38
CA PRO A 82 2.73 -21.29 2.81
C PRO A 82 1.61 -20.58 3.59
N LYS A 83 1.32 -21.04 4.81
CA LYS A 83 0.23 -20.50 5.64
C LYS A 83 0.46 -19.05 6.09
N GLU A 84 1.72 -18.67 6.22
CA GLU A 84 2.15 -17.32 6.62
C GLU A 84 1.98 -16.29 5.51
N MET A 85 1.82 -16.72 4.27
CA MET A 85 1.63 -15.86 3.11
C MET A 85 0.19 -15.37 3.06
N THR A 86 -0.04 -14.08 3.27
CA THR A 86 -1.37 -13.48 3.39
C THR A 86 -2.02 -13.06 2.07
N GLY A 87 -1.24 -12.97 0.99
CA GLY A 87 -1.74 -12.68 -0.35
C GLY A 87 -2.67 -13.76 -0.89
N LYS A 88 -3.44 -13.41 -1.90
CA LYS A 88 -4.39 -14.31 -2.58
C LYS A 88 -3.95 -14.54 -4.02
N PRO A 89 -3.91 -15.79 -4.51
CA PRO A 89 -3.54 -16.06 -5.90
C PRO A 89 -4.54 -15.41 -6.87
N LEU A 90 -4.02 -14.78 -7.93
CA LEU A 90 -4.83 -14.05 -8.92
C LEU A 90 -5.50 -14.95 -9.97
N GLN A 91 -5.11 -16.22 -10.08
CA GLN A 91 -5.63 -17.12 -11.12
C GLN A 91 -7.16 -17.14 -11.21
N PRO A 92 -7.93 -17.17 -10.11
CA PRO A 92 -9.39 -17.14 -10.23
C PRO A 92 -9.92 -15.88 -10.91
N LEU A 93 -9.33 -14.71 -10.61
CA LEU A 93 -9.71 -13.45 -11.28
C LEU A 93 -9.32 -13.47 -12.76
N LEU A 94 -8.10 -13.91 -13.04
CA LEU A 94 -7.55 -13.99 -14.40
C LEU A 94 -8.33 -14.98 -15.28
N ALA A 95 -8.92 -16.01 -14.68
CA ALA A 95 -9.86 -16.95 -15.34
C ALA A 95 -11.29 -16.41 -15.42
N GLY A 96 -11.59 -15.22 -14.94
CA GLY A 96 -12.94 -14.65 -14.89
C GLY A 96 -13.84 -15.21 -13.79
N ASN A 97 -13.29 -15.93 -12.82
CA ASN A 97 -14.01 -16.61 -11.75
C ASN A 97 -13.76 -15.94 -10.39
N LYS A 98 -14.30 -14.75 -10.18
CA LYS A 98 -14.13 -14.02 -8.91
C LYS A 98 -14.65 -14.83 -7.71
N PRO A 99 -13.79 -15.16 -6.73
CA PRO A 99 -14.22 -15.83 -5.51
C PRO A 99 -15.21 -14.96 -4.71
N LYS A 100 -16.24 -15.56 -4.12
CA LYS A 100 -17.24 -14.84 -3.30
C LYS A 100 -16.62 -14.10 -2.11
N ASN A 101 -15.51 -14.62 -1.58
CA ASN A 101 -14.74 -14.05 -0.46
C ASN A 101 -13.54 -13.22 -0.92
N TRP A 102 -13.55 -12.73 -2.18
CA TRP A 102 -12.51 -11.79 -2.61
C TRP A 102 -12.52 -10.53 -1.75
N ARG A 103 -11.35 -9.90 -1.59
CA ARG A 103 -11.23 -8.71 -0.72
C ARG A 103 -12.12 -7.56 -1.21
N LYS A 104 -12.61 -6.79 -0.24
CA LYS A 104 -13.43 -5.59 -0.47
C LYS A 104 -12.74 -4.32 0.00
N ASP A 105 -11.63 -4.48 0.67
CA ASP A 105 -10.78 -3.42 1.20
C ASP A 105 -9.33 -3.90 1.27
N LEU A 106 -8.42 -2.95 1.40
CA LEU A 106 -7.02 -3.19 1.65
C LEU A 106 -6.54 -2.31 2.79
N TYR A 107 -5.46 -2.74 3.43
CA TYR A 107 -4.78 -2.03 4.51
C TYR A 107 -3.40 -1.60 4.04
N TYR A 108 -3.01 -0.40 4.45
CA TYR A 108 -1.67 0.15 4.24
C TYR A 108 -1.10 0.58 5.59
N HIS A 109 0.20 0.41 5.79
CA HIS A 109 0.90 0.82 6.99
C HIS A 109 2.28 1.38 6.65
N TYR A 110 2.51 2.65 7.00
CA TYR A 110 3.80 3.31 6.92
C TYR A 110 4.30 3.64 8.33
N TYR A 111 5.41 3.06 8.73
CA TYR A 111 5.98 3.16 10.08
C TYR A 111 7.42 3.71 10.11
N ASP A 112 7.98 4.02 8.94
CA ASP A 112 9.39 4.39 8.77
C ASP A 112 9.65 5.88 9.09
N TYR A 113 9.15 6.34 10.24
CA TYR A 113 9.35 7.69 10.76
C TYR A 113 10.03 7.61 12.14
N PRO A 114 10.99 8.50 12.44
CA PRO A 114 11.62 9.48 11.57
C PRO A 114 12.80 8.87 10.81
N THR A 115 12.83 9.06 9.50
CA THR A 115 13.94 8.70 8.63
C THR A 115 14.15 9.78 7.57
N TYR A 116 14.99 9.55 6.56
CA TYR A 116 15.35 10.54 5.55
C TYR A 116 14.15 11.22 4.85
N HIS A 117 13.03 10.54 4.77
CA HIS A 117 11.86 11.03 4.05
C HIS A 117 10.92 11.90 4.89
N LEU A 118 11.05 11.85 6.20
CA LEU A 118 10.26 12.64 7.17
C LEU A 118 8.74 12.51 7.00
N VAL A 119 8.30 11.44 6.37
CA VAL A 119 6.88 11.12 6.23
C VAL A 119 6.35 10.58 7.53
N ARG A 120 5.32 11.21 8.09
CA ARG A 120 4.70 10.83 9.36
C ARG A 120 4.15 9.40 9.30
N LYS A 121 4.24 8.69 10.42
CA LYS A 121 3.59 7.37 10.56
C LYS A 121 2.12 7.52 10.21
N HIS A 122 1.65 6.61 9.42
CA HIS A 122 0.23 6.52 9.11
C HIS A 122 -0.15 5.12 8.68
N ASP A 123 -1.38 4.81 8.87
CA ASP A 123 -2.01 3.65 8.28
C ASP A 123 -3.42 3.98 7.83
N GLY A 124 -3.99 3.10 7.04
CA GLY A 124 -5.31 3.37 6.52
C GLY A 124 -5.97 2.16 5.89
N VAL A 125 -7.22 2.37 5.55
CA VAL A 125 -8.06 1.40 4.84
C VAL A 125 -8.66 2.05 3.61
N ARG A 126 -8.56 1.36 2.48
CA ARG A 126 -9.16 1.76 1.20
C ARG A 126 -10.12 0.67 0.75
N ASN A 127 -11.36 1.03 0.38
CA ASN A 127 -12.30 0.19 -0.35
C ASN A 127 -12.55 0.77 -1.75
N ASP A 128 -13.49 0.24 -2.51
CA ASP A 128 -13.76 0.70 -3.89
C ASP A 128 -14.12 2.18 -4.00
N ARG A 129 -14.65 2.79 -2.93
CA ARG A 129 -15.10 4.17 -2.96
C ARG A 129 -14.40 5.09 -1.97
N TYR A 130 -14.08 4.62 -0.78
CA TYR A 130 -13.59 5.47 0.29
C TYR A 130 -12.21 5.05 0.75
N LYS A 131 -11.42 6.04 1.16
CA LYS A 131 -10.12 5.86 1.82
C LYS A 131 -10.11 6.64 3.13
N LEU A 132 -9.77 5.94 4.22
CA LEU A 132 -9.51 6.54 5.53
C LEU A 132 -8.03 6.38 5.84
N ILE A 133 -7.37 7.49 6.16
CA ILE A 133 -5.96 7.52 6.59
C ILE A 133 -5.91 8.05 8.01
N TYR A 134 -5.15 7.42 8.87
CA TYR A 134 -4.86 7.87 10.23
C TYR A 134 -3.38 8.18 10.37
N PHE A 135 -3.05 9.44 10.58
CA PHE A 135 -1.72 9.91 10.90
C PHE A 135 -1.51 9.94 12.40
N TYR A 136 -0.39 9.40 12.88
CA TYR A 136 -0.14 9.25 14.31
C TYR A 136 1.35 9.26 14.65
N GLY A 137 1.66 9.37 15.93
CA GLY A 137 3.00 9.21 16.49
C GLY A 137 3.53 10.44 17.18
N LYS A 138 4.70 10.27 17.78
CA LYS A 138 5.43 11.32 18.49
C LYS A 138 5.93 12.38 17.53
N GLY A 139 5.93 13.62 17.98
CA GLY A 139 6.49 14.74 17.21
C GLY A 139 8.01 14.78 17.25
N GLY A 140 8.59 15.35 16.20
CA GLY A 140 9.94 15.85 16.10
C GLY A 140 11.03 15.05 16.79
N MET A 141 11.75 15.70 17.68
CA MET A 141 12.89 15.14 18.40
C MET A 141 12.52 13.95 19.29
N ARG A 142 11.33 13.93 19.88
CA ARG A 142 10.88 12.77 20.70
C ARG A 142 10.76 11.50 19.87
N ALA A 143 10.32 11.59 18.62
CA ALA A 143 10.29 10.45 17.72
C ALA A 143 11.70 9.94 17.39
N VAL A 144 12.67 10.84 17.24
CA VAL A 144 14.09 10.49 17.06
C VAL A 144 14.63 9.77 18.29
N GLU A 145 14.40 10.32 19.47
CA GLU A 145 14.90 9.77 20.74
C GLU A 145 14.33 8.37 21.06
N GLU A 146 13.07 8.13 20.73
CA GLU A 146 12.38 6.86 20.96
C GLU A 146 12.65 5.81 19.86
N ASN A 147 13.27 6.20 18.73
CA ASN A 147 13.48 5.29 17.62
C ASN A 147 14.50 4.19 17.97
N LYS A 148 14.09 2.95 17.82
CA LYS A 148 14.93 1.78 18.13
C LYS A 148 16.22 1.69 17.33
N TYR A 149 16.24 2.21 16.12
CA TYR A 149 17.40 2.17 15.22
C TYR A 149 18.50 3.16 15.62
N GLN A 150 18.21 4.16 16.46
CA GLN A 150 19.19 5.08 17.01
C GLN A 150 20.31 4.33 17.78
N LYS A 151 20.04 3.13 18.25
CA LYS A 151 20.95 2.31 19.06
C LYS A 151 21.79 1.32 18.24
N ILE A 152 21.65 1.29 16.92
CA ILE A 152 22.34 0.34 16.03
C ILE A 152 23.36 1.09 15.16
N PRO A 153 24.62 1.30 15.65
CA PRO A 153 25.64 2.04 14.92
C PRO A 153 25.94 1.41 13.56
N GLY A 154 26.17 2.24 12.55
CA GLY A 154 26.58 1.81 11.21
C GLY A 154 25.44 1.52 10.25
N THR A 155 24.19 1.50 10.70
CA THR A 155 23.04 1.42 9.80
C THR A 155 22.74 2.77 9.14
N SER A 156 22.06 2.77 8.00
CA SER A 156 21.62 4.01 7.34
C SER A 156 20.65 4.80 8.22
N GLU A 157 19.76 4.09 8.91
CA GLU A 157 18.79 4.64 9.86
C GLU A 157 19.50 5.34 11.04
N TYR A 158 20.51 4.70 11.64
CA TYR A 158 21.32 5.29 12.69
C TYR A 158 21.99 6.60 12.23
N ASN A 159 22.60 6.61 11.04
CA ASN A 159 23.27 7.78 10.50
C ASN A 159 22.28 8.91 10.21
N CYS A 160 21.09 8.59 9.67
CA CYS A 160 20.02 9.54 9.45
C CYS A 160 19.54 10.17 10.77
N LEU A 161 19.22 9.35 11.77
CA LEU A 161 18.74 9.82 13.07
C LEU A 161 19.79 10.67 13.78
N LYS A 162 21.06 10.28 13.69
CA LYS A 162 22.19 11.08 14.22
C LYS A 162 22.27 12.44 13.55
N TYR A 163 22.10 12.51 12.23
CA TYR A 163 22.06 13.77 11.49
C TYR A 163 20.86 14.64 11.90
N LEU A 164 19.67 14.08 11.93
CA LEU A 164 18.44 14.79 12.32
C LEU A 164 18.54 15.34 13.74
N ASN A 165 19.10 14.57 14.66
CA ASN A 165 19.34 15.00 16.04
C ASN A 165 20.37 16.14 16.11
N ALA A 166 21.50 16.00 15.43
CA ALA A 166 22.58 17.01 15.44
C ALA A 166 22.17 18.34 14.80
N THR A 167 21.31 18.32 13.82
CA THR A 167 20.87 19.52 13.10
C THR A 167 19.63 20.17 13.69
N HIS A 168 19.00 19.57 14.69
CA HIS A 168 17.70 20.02 15.24
C HIS A 168 16.68 20.28 14.12
N TYR A 169 16.61 19.36 13.16
CA TYR A 169 15.85 19.51 11.92
C TYR A 169 14.35 19.67 12.16
N PHE A 170 13.85 19.14 13.27
CA PHE A 170 12.44 19.23 13.62
C PHE A 170 12.16 20.48 14.45
N ASN A 171 11.39 21.40 13.87
CA ASN A 171 10.90 22.58 14.59
C ASN A 171 9.54 22.34 15.28
N ASP A 172 8.90 21.20 15.02
CA ASP A 172 7.58 20.85 15.55
C ASP A 172 7.67 19.56 16.38
N ASP A 173 7.49 19.70 17.69
CA ASP A 173 7.45 18.61 18.66
C ASP A 173 6.04 18.10 18.97
N ALA A 174 5.02 18.59 18.27
CA ALA A 174 3.65 18.16 18.49
C ALA A 174 3.44 16.70 18.12
N ASP A 175 2.75 15.97 18.97
CA ASP A 175 2.26 14.63 18.62
C ASP A 175 1.20 14.76 17.52
N VAL A 176 1.22 13.79 16.61
CA VAL A 176 0.30 13.76 15.48
C VAL A 176 -0.80 12.74 15.78
N SER A 177 -2.05 13.19 15.64
CA SER A 177 -3.23 12.33 15.73
C SER A 177 -4.37 12.98 14.95
N TYR A 178 -4.47 12.67 13.67
CA TYR A 178 -5.57 13.17 12.84
C TYR A 178 -5.96 12.18 11.75
N TYR A 179 -7.15 12.35 11.21
CA TYR A 179 -7.70 11.50 10.16
C TYR A 179 -7.94 12.28 8.88
N GLU A 180 -7.79 11.59 7.79
CA GLU A 180 -8.26 12.02 6.47
C GLU A 180 -9.25 10.99 5.94
N LEU A 181 -10.31 11.46 5.29
CA LEU A 181 -11.31 10.63 4.61
C LEU A 181 -11.57 11.19 3.23
N TYR A 182 -11.47 10.34 2.22
CA TYR A 182 -11.69 10.72 0.82
C TYR A 182 -12.77 9.86 0.18
N ASP A 183 -13.62 10.48 -0.66
CA ASP A 183 -14.58 9.79 -1.53
C ASP A 183 -13.97 9.70 -2.94
N LEU A 184 -13.27 8.63 -3.22
CA LEU A 184 -12.51 8.41 -4.46
C LEU A 184 -13.37 8.45 -5.73
N GLN A 185 -14.68 8.28 -5.61
CA GLN A 185 -15.61 8.39 -6.73
C GLN A 185 -15.86 9.86 -7.13
N ASN A 186 -15.95 10.77 -6.16
CA ASN A 186 -16.26 12.18 -6.35
C ASN A 186 -15.01 13.06 -6.28
N ASP A 187 -13.93 12.56 -5.73
CA ASP A 187 -12.65 13.23 -5.50
C ASP A 187 -11.51 12.23 -5.74
N PRO A 188 -11.30 11.81 -7.01
CA PRO A 188 -10.28 10.81 -7.33
C PRO A 188 -8.84 11.31 -7.07
N ASP A 189 -8.64 12.62 -7.07
CA ASP A 189 -7.34 13.26 -6.80
C ASP A 189 -7.12 13.54 -5.30
N GLU A 190 -8.02 13.10 -4.42
CA GLU A 190 -7.90 13.17 -2.95
C GLU A 190 -7.53 14.57 -2.42
N LEU A 191 -8.15 15.61 -2.98
CA LEU A 191 -7.90 17.01 -2.62
C LEU A 191 -8.83 17.54 -1.51
N ASN A 192 -9.94 16.85 -1.23
CA ASN A 192 -10.96 17.28 -0.29
C ASN A 192 -11.11 16.31 0.87
N ASN A 193 -10.39 16.54 1.96
CA ASN A 193 -10.62 15.78 3.18
C ASN A 193 -12.04 16.02 3.72
N ILE A 194 -12.85 14.97 3.73
CA ILE A 194 -14.23 15.00 4.21
C ILE A 194 -14.42 14.40 5.60
N TYR A 195 -13.33 14.07 6.31
CA TYR A 195 -13.41 13.58 7.68
C TYR A 195 -14.09 14.59 8.58
N GLY A 196 -15.07 14.12 9.38
CA GLY A 196 -15.85 14.97 10.28
C GLY A 196 -16.90 15.86 9.61
N LYS A 197 -17.04 15.84 8.28
CA LYS A 197 -18.12 16.58 7.60
C LYS A 197 -19.47 15.87 7.80
N LYS A 198 -20.54 16.64 7.84
CA LYS A 198 -21.93 16.14 7.97
C LYS A 198 -22.24 15.11 6.87
N GLY A 199 -22.74 13.94 7.28
CA GLY A 199 -23.12 12.85 6.37
C GLY A 199 -22.02 11.79 6.17
N THR A 200 -20.83 11.98 6.75
CA THR A 200 -19.71 11.01 6.67
C THR A 200 -19.63 10.10 7.89
N GLU A 201 -20.44 10.30 8.91
CA GLU A 201 -20.34 9.62 10.20
C GLU A 201 -20.41 8.09 10.08
N LYS A 202 -21.33 7.61 9.23
CA LYS A 202 -21.53 6.17 9.02
C LYS A 202 -20.32 5.52 8.36
N VAL A 203 -19.82 6.10 7.27
CA VAL A 203 -18.68 5.55 6.53
C VAL A 203 -17.40 5.67 7.37
N THR A 204 -17.20 6.77 8.06
CA THR A 204 -16.09 6.96 9.00
C THR A 204 -16.06 5.84 10.04
N LYS A 205 -17.18 5.60 10.73
CA LYS A 205 -17.29 4.54 11.73
C LYS A 205 -17.00 3.14 11.16
N GLN A 206 -17.46 2.86 9.94
CA GLN A 206 -17.22 1.58 9.28
C GLN A 206 -15.73 1.38 8.97
N LEU A 207 -15.08 2.39 8.39
CA LEU A 207 -13.66 2.31 8.03
C LEU A 207 -12.75 2.32 9.26
N MET A 208 -13.06 3.09 10.30
CA MET A 208 -12.34 3.04 11.58
C MET A 208 -12.42 1.65 12.22
N LYS A 209 -13.62 1.05 12.21
CA LYS A 209 -13.76 -0.33 12.69
C LYS A 209 -12.86 -1.27 11.87
N ARG A 210 -12.89 -1.16 10.55
CA ARG A 210 -12.09 -2.04 9.67
C ARG A 210 -10.59 -1.82 9.85
N LEU A 211 -10.16 -0.57 10.03
CA LEU A 211 -8.77 -0.23 10.37
C LEU A 211 -8.33 -0.93 11.65
N ASN A 212 -9.15 -0.85 12.71
CA ASN A 212 -8.86 -1.50 13.98
C ASN A 212 -8.86 -3.04 13.88
N ASP A 213 -9.73 -3.60 13.03
CA ASP A 213 -9.74 -5.05 12.78
C ASP A 213 -8.42 -5.49 12.13
N TYR A 214 -7.92 -4.75 11.10
CA TYR A 214 -6.62 -5.02 10.47
C TYR A 214 -5.45 -4.91 11.45
N ARG A 215 -5.43 -3.87 12.28
CA ARG A 215 -4.39 -3.71 13.31
C ARG A 215 -4.31 -4.91 14.24
N LYS A 216 -5.45 -5.42 14.67
CA LYS A 216 -5.53 -6.63 15.51
C LYS A 216 -5.08 -7.87 14.76
N GLU A 217 -5.57 -8.09 13.54
CA GLU A 217 -5.23 -9.23 12.69
C GLU A 217 -3.72 -9.29 12.42
N LEU A 218 -3.11 -8.13 12.14
CA LEU A 218 -1.70 -8.00 11.78
C LEU A 218 -0.78 -7.73 12.98
N LYS A 219 -1.34 -7.65 14.21
CA LYS A 219 -0.60 -7.39 15.45
C LYS A 219 0.24 -6.11 15.40
N ILE A 220 -0.37 -5.03 14.92
CA ILE A 220 0.27 -3.72 14.86
C ILE A 220 0.16 -3.09 16.25
N ASP A 221 1.28 -2.99 16.95
CA ASP A 221 1.38 -2.48 18.33
C ASP A 221 1.77 -0.99 18.39
N GLU A 222 1.92 -0.33 17.26
CA GLU A 222 2.35 1.06 17.18
C GLU A 222 1.16 2.03 17.14
N TYR A 223 1.18 3.00 18.07
CA TYR A 223 0.21 4.11 18.17
C TYR A 223 0.93 5.44 18.33
#